data_1c7322c335cea285470e84570a08205f
#
_entry.id   1c7322c335cea285470e84570a08205f
#
_cell.length_a   1.000
_cell.length_b   1.000
_cell.length_c   1.000
_cell.angle_alpha   90.00
_cell.angle_beta   90.00
_cell.angle_gamma   90.00
#
_symmetry.space_group_name_H-M   'P 1'
#
loop_
_entity.id
_entity.type
_entity.pdbx_description
1 polymer ?
#
loop_
_entity_poly.entity_id
_entity_poly.type
_entity_poly.pdbx_seq_one_letter_code
_entity_poly.pdbx_strand_id
1 'polypeptide(L)'
;MYYYEPLLLTPGPTPVPDEITHALNLSMVGHRSSDFEAIAEEAFNHLKPIFGTKNKVMILTSSGTSVLEASMLNIVNPEDHFVVIVSGAFGNRFKQIAETYYKNVHVYDVEWGKAVDIEAFETYLHSLKHDITAVFTQFCETSTAVLHPIHKLGKVIKAFNQDIYFVVDGVSCIGAVDVDLERDNIDVLVSGSQKALMLPPGLSFVAYNHRAQERFKAVKTPRFYLNLNKYFDSIEQNSTPFTPNIGLFRAVNAYAALIKKEGFNNTIHRHYLIRDGLRESLKALDLKLLVTKDSYASPTVTSFIPHDKDELTYIKSTLKSRFNITIAGGQGKLKGTILRIGHMGKVSPFDILSVVSALEIILTDYRKVNYIGKATLKFTEVIQHDA
;
A
#
# COMPACT_ATOMS: atom_id res chain seq x y z
N MET A 1 -10.78 35.72 -4.61
CA MET A 1 -10.52 34.29 -4.39
C MET A 1 -9.13 34.19 -3.76
N TYR A 2 -9.01 33.62 -2.57
CA TYR A 2 -7.69 33.41 -1.95
C TYR A 2 -6.95 32.30 -2.68
N TYR A 3 -5.63 32.46 -2.83
CA TYR A 3 -4.77 31.40 -3.36
C TYR A 3 -4.48 30.38 -2.24
N TYR A 4 -4.73 29.11 -2.52
CA TYR A 4 -4.34 27.99 -1.68
C TYR A 4 -3.41 27.06 -2.45
N GLU A 5 -2.30 26.68 -1.85
CA GLU A 5 -1.44 25.63 -2.38
C GLU A 5 -2.24 24.32 -2.57
N PRO A 6 -2.03 23.59 -3.67
CA PRO A 6 -2.72 22.31 -3.88
C PRO A 6 -2.34 21.31 -2.80
N LEU A 7 -3.33 20.81 -2.05
CA LEU A 7 -3.13 19.75 -1.08
C LEU A 7 -3.69 18.42 -1.63
N LEU A 8 -2.77 17.48 -1.93
CA LEU A 8 -3.11 16.18 -2.50
C LEU A 8 -3.19 15.12 -1.40
N LEU A 9 -4.40 14.76 -1.01
CA LEU A 9 -4.72 13.74 0.00
C LEU A 9 -5.46 12.53 -0.60
N THR A 10 -5.04 12.11 -1.79
CA THR A 10 -5.51 10.86 -2.41
C THR A 10 -4.72 9.66 -1.89
N PRO A 11 -5.29 8.45 -1.91
CA PRO A 11 -4.56 7.22 -1.56
C PRO A 11 -3.52 6.80 -2.62
N GLY A 12 -2.69 7.74 -3.05
CA GLY A 12 -1.69 7.63 -4.10
C GLY A 12 -2.23 7.94 -5.52
N PRO A 13 -1.39 8.56 -6.37
CA PRO A 13 -0.03 9.02 -6.03
C PRO A 13 -0.03 10.07 -4.92
N THR A 14 1.10 10.16 -4.20
CA THR A 14 1.30 11.07 -3.07
C THR A 14 2.16 12.28 -3.46
N PRO A 15 2.17 13.37 -2.68
CA PRO A 15 3.17 14.43 -2.84
C PRO A 15 4.59 13.87 -2.77
N VAL A 16 5.46 14.38 -3.64
CA VAL A 16 6.86 13.99 -3.73
C VAL A 16 7.72 15.01 -2.98
N PRO A 17 8.61 14.61 -2.06
CA PRO A 17 9.57 15.51 -1.41
C PRO A 17 10.53 16.17 -2.38
N ASP A 18 11.01 17.37 -2.04
CA ASP A 18 11.91 18.14 -2.88
C ASP A 18 13.26 17.43 -3.08
N GLU A 19 13.75 16.74 -2.05
CA GLU A 19 14.97 15.94 -2.11
C GLU A 19 14.88 14.82 -3.17
N ILE A 20 13.71 14.19 -3.26
CA ILE A 20 13.44 13.17 -4.27
C ILE A 20 13.33 13.81 -5.65
N THR A 21 12.65 14.96 -5.78
CA THR A 21 12.56 15.71 -7.03
C THR A 21 13.95 16.17 -7.51
N HIS A 22 14.82 16.59 -6.60
CA HIS A 22 16.22 16.94 -6.92
C HIS A 22 16.98 15.72 -7.46
N ALA A 23 16.86 14.56 -6.82
CA ALA A 23 17.53 13.34 -7.25
C ALA A 23 17.12 12.89 -8.66
N LEU A 24 15.89 13.13 -9.06
CA LEU A 24 15.38 12.84 -10.41
C LEU A 24 16.04 13.71 -11.50
N ASN A 25 16.47 14.90 -11.16
CA ASN A 25 17.04 15.88 -12.09
C ASN A 25 18.56 15.76 -12.26
N LEU A 26 19.21 14.81 -11.58
CA LEU A 26 20.65 14.57 -11.74
C LEU A 26 20.99 14.02 -13.14
N SER A 27 22.20 14.34 -13.63
CA SER A 27 22.67 13.93 -14.95
C SER A 27 22.58 12.42 -15.18
N MET A 28 22.16 12.02 -16.38
CA MET A 28 22.06 10.62 -16.76
C MET A 28 23.43 9.92 -16.76
N VAL A 29 23.45 8.64 -16.36
CA VAL A 29 24.63 7.75 -16.46
C VAL A 29 24.29 6.54 -17.34
N GLY A 30 25.30 5.84 -17.80
CA GLY A 30 25.06 4.59 -18.56
C GLY A 30 24.53 3.48 -17.66
N HIS A 31 23.42 2.84 -18.03
CA HIS A 31 22.79 1.80 -17.22
C HIS A 31 23.60 0.48 -17.12
N ARG A 32 24.77 0.40 -17.78
CA ARG A 32 25.74 -0.71 -17.69
C ARG A 32 27.11 -0.23 -17.23
N SER A 33 27.17 0.94 -16.60
CA SER A 33 28.41 1.50 -16.05
C SER A 33 28.53 1.20 -14.55
N SER A 34 29.77 1.29 -14.04
CA SER A 34 30.03 1.21 -12.60
C SER A 34 29.31 2.28 -11.79
N ASP A 35 29.04 3.45 -12.38
CA ASP A 35 28.28 4.52 -11.73
C ASP A 35 26.82 4.06 -11.46
N PHE A 36 26.19 3.36 -12.42
CA PHE A 36 24.86 2.82 -12.20
C PHE A 36 24.88 1.63 -11.22
N GLU A 37 25.88 0.77 -11.30
CA GLU A 37 26.03 -0.37 -10.37
C GLU A 37 26.09 0.11 -8.92
N ALA A 38 26.83 1.19 -8.63
CA ALA A 38 26.88 1.80 -7.31
C ALA A 38 25.50 2.35 -6.86
N ILE A 39 24.81 3.08 -7.74
CA ILE A 39 23.46 3.62 -7.46
C ILE A 39 22.48 2.48 -7.18
N ALA A 40 22.53 1.40 -7.97
CA ALA A 40 21.65 0.28 -7.85
C ALA A 40 21.92 -0.55 -6.59
N GLU A 41 23.18 -0.79 -6.24
CA GLU A 41 23.58 -1.47 -5.02
C GLU A 41 23.04 -0.79 -3.77
N GLU A 42 23.20 0.53 -3.69
CA GLU A 42 22.64 1.33 -2.61
C GLU A 42 21.10 1.18 -2.57
N ALA A 43 20.42 1.34 -3.71
CA ALA A 43 18.97 1.26 -3.79
C ALA A 43 18.43 -0.11 -3.33
N PHE A 44 19.03 -1.21 -3.79
CA PHE A 44 18.64 -2.57 -3.40
C PHE A 44 18.84 -2.82 -1.91
N ASN A 45 19.91 -2.30 -1.31
CA ASN A 45 20.22 -2.49 0.10
C ASN A 45 19.37 -1.59 1.01
N HIS A 46 19.12 -0.34 0.61
CA HIS A 46 18.32 0.61 1.39
C HIS A 46 16.86 0.15 1.59
N LEU A 47 16.33 -0.65 0.67
CA LEU A 47 14.97 -1.17 0.78
C LEU A 47 14.84 -2.36 1.75
N LYS A 48 15.93 -3.05 2.11
CA LYS A 48 15.88 -4.23 3.00
C LYS A 48 15.13 -3.98 4.32
N PRO A 49 15.50 -2.98 5.14
CA PRO A 49 14.81 -2.73 6.40
C PRO A 49 13.35 -2.30 6.21
N ILE A 50 13.03 -1.64 5.11
CA ILE A 50 11.69 -1.14 4.80
C ILE A 50 10.74 -2.29 4.43
N PHE A 51 11.27 -3.32 3.77
CA PHE A 51 10.54 -4.54 3.38
C PHE A 51 10.71 -5.69 4.39
N GLY A 52 11.42 -5.48 5.49
CA GLY A 52 11.65 -6.51 6.51
C GLY A 52 12.32 -7.76 5.95
N THR A 53 13.38 -7.60 5.13
CA THR A 53 14.09 -8.72 4.49
C THR A 53 15.60 -8.56 4.60
N LYS A 54 16.31 -9.69 4.59
CA LYS A 54 17.78 -9.73 4.51
C LYS A 54 18.28 -9.71 3.07
N ASN A 55 17.43 -10.09 2.11
CA ASN A 55 17.76 -10.14 0.69
C ASN A 55 17.67 -8.75 0.04
N LYS A 56 18.42 -8.53 -1.04
CA LYS A 56 18.24 -7.35 -1.89
C LYS A 56 16.82 -7.34 -2.46
N VAL A 57 16.13 -6.20 -2.41
CA VAL A 57 14.77 -6.05 -2.95
C VAL A 57 14.85 -5.80 -4.44
N MET A 58 14.16 -6.61 -5.23
CA MET A 58 14.11 -6.42 -6.68
C MET A 58 13.36 -5.13 -7.03
N ILE A 59 13.90 -4.37 -7.98
CA ILE A 59 13.31 -3.13 -8.50
C ILE A 59 13.00 -3.32 -9.99
N LEU A 60 11.74 -3.16 -10.35
CA LEU A 60 11.25 -3.23 -11.72
C LEU A 60 10.82 -1.83 -12.19
N THR A 61 11.19 -1.44 -13.41
CA THR A 61 10.66 -0.22 -14.04
C THR A 61 9.26 -0.50 -14.53
N SER A 62 8.27 -0.35 -13.65
CA SER A 62 6.89 -0.75 -13.91
C SER A 62 5.91 -0.17 -12.88
N SER A 63 4.66 -0.60 -12.91
CA SER A 63 3.63 -0.23 -11.93
C SER A 63 3.41 -1.31 -10.87
N GLY A 64 2.79 -0.97 -9.72
CA GLY A 64 2.42 -1.96 -8.71
C GLY A 64 1.60 -3.13 -9.26
N THR A 65 0.75 -2.92 -10.27
CA THR A 65 -0.03 -4.00 -10.91
C THR A 65 0.86 -5.05 -11.56
N SER A 66 1.99 -4.65 -12.14
CA SER A 66 2.89 -5.60 -12.80
C SER A 66 3.56 -6.57 -11.82
N VAL A 67 3.83 -6.14 -10.57
CA VAL A 67 4.42 -7.05 -9.57
C VAL A 67 3.37 -7.93 -8.89
N LEU A 68 2.09 -7.53 -8.87
CA LEU A 68 0.99 -8.47 -8.57
C LEU A 68 0.98 -9.61 -9.58
N GLU A 69 1.03 -9.28 -10.87
CA GLU A 69 1.10 -10.25 -11.96
C GLU A 69 2.39 -11.07 -11.91
N ALA A 70 3.55 -10.42 -11.75
CA ALA A 70 4.84 -11.10 -11.64
C ALA A 70 4.87 -12.10 -10.48
N SER A 71 4.36 -11.73 -9.30
CA SER A 71 4.35 -12.63 -8.14
C SER A 71 3.57 -13.91 -8.44
N MET A 72 2.43 -13.79 -9.12
CA MET A 72 1.60 -14.93 -9.51
C MET A 72 2.28 -15.81 -10.55
N LEU A 73 2.80 -15.22 -11.63
CA LEU A 73 3.47 -15.92 -12.71
C LEU A 73 4.76 -16.63 -12.29
N ASN A 74 5.38 -16.25 -11.16
CA ASN A 74 6.59 -16.86 -10.65
C ASN A 74 6.36 -17.81 -9.45
N ILE A 75 5.13 -17.90 -8.94
CA ILE A 75 4.77 -18.81 -7.84
C ILE A 75 3.88 -19.97 -8.31
N VAL A 76 2.98 -19.72 -9.27
CA VAL A 76 1.91 -20.65 -9.64
C VAL A 76 2.19 -21.30 -11.00
N ASN A 77 2.10 -22.64 -11.08
CA ASN A 77 2.06 -23.39 -12.34
C ASN A 77 0.62 -23.42 -12.89
N PRO A 78 0.42 -23.70 -14.19
CA PRO A 78 -0.91 -23.73 -14.80
C PRO A 78 -1.94 -24.65 -14.12
N GLU A 79 -1.47 -25.77 -13.55
CA GLU A 79 -2.34 -26.78 -12.92
C GLU A 79 -2.48 -26.61 -11.40
N ASP A 80 -1.74 -25.68 -10.79
CA ASP A 80 -1.76 -25.45 -9.35
C ASP A 80 -3.12 -24.88 -8.90
N HIS A 81 -3.59 -25.30 -7.72
CA HIS A 81 -4.71 -24.68 -7.02
C HIS A 81 -4.20 -23.65 -6.03
N PHE A 82 -4.82 -22.49 -5.96
CA PHE A 82 -4.41 -21.43 -5.05
C PHE A 82 -5.58 -20.54 -4.63
N VAL A 83 -5.42 -19.84 -3.53
CA VAL A 83 -6.45 -18.96 -2.94
C VAL A 83 -6.12 -17.49 -3.20
N VAL A 84 -7.13 -16.71 -3.57
CA VAL A 84 -7.08 -15.24 -3.62
C VAL A 84 -8.09 -14.67 -2.63
N ILE A 85 -7.62 -13.88 -1.67
CA ILE A 85 -8.47 -13.18 -0.71
C ILE A 85 -8.93 -11.87 -1.35
N VAL A 86 -10.25 -11.65 -1.35
CA VAL A 86 -10.89 -10.47 -1.96
C VAL A 86 -11.69 -9.71 -0.90
N SER A 87 -11.17 -8.56 -0.47
CA SER A 87 -11.81 -7.67 0.51
C SER A 87 -12.09 -6.27 -0.02
N GLY A 88 -11.83 -6.06 -1.32
CA GLY A 88 -12.00 -4.78 -1.99
C GLY A 88 -11.57 -4.81 -3.45
N ALA A 89 -11.37 -3.62 -4.04
CA ALA A 89 -11.06 -3.48 -5.45
C ALA A 89 -9.64 -4.01 -5.80
N PHE A 90 -8.68 -3.96 -4.88
CA PHE A 90 -7.33 -4.47 -5.14
C PHE A 90 -7.25 -5.97 -4.97
N GLY A 91 -7.97 -6.57 -4.01
CA GLY A 91 -8.19 -8.01 -3.97
C GLY A 91 -8.87 -8.54 -5.23
N ASN A 92 -9.89 -7.83 -5.71
CA ASN A 92 -10.54 -8.15 -6.97
C ASN A 92 -9.58 -8.03 -8.17
N ARG A 93 -8.60 -7.12 -8.13
CA ARG A 93 -7.55 -7.04 -9.18
C ARG A 93 -6.66 -8.27 -9.17
N PHE A 94 -6.22 -8.75 -8.01
CA PHE A 94 -5.51 -10.02 -7.91
C PHE A 94 -6.32 -11.18 -8.49
N LYS A 95 -7.61 -11.25 -8.14
CA LYS A 95 -8.55 -12.23 -8.72
C LYS A 95 -8.60 -12.14 -10.25
N GLN A 96 -8.76 -10.94 -10.82
CA GLN A 96 -8.81 -10.73 -12.27
C GLN A 96 -7.51 -11.16 -12.96
N ILE A 97 -6.34 -10.87 -12.36
CA ILE A 97 -5.05 -11.35 -12.85
C ILE A 97 -5.03 -12.89 -12.81
N ALA A 98 -5.44 -13.49 -11.69
CA ALA A 98 -5.49 -14.94 -11.54
C ALA A 98 -6.35 -15.61 -12.61
N GLU A 99 -7.57 -15.13 -12.79
CA GLU A 99 -8.54 -15.65 -13.78
C GLU A 99 -8.09 -15.46 -15.24
N THR A 100 -7.16 -14.53 -15.50
CA THR A 100 -6.57 -14.33 -16.83
C THR A 100 -5.63 -15.47 -17.22
N TYR A 101 -4.89 -16.02 -16.26
CA TYR A 101 -3.83 -17.00 -16.52
C TYR A 101 -4.14 -18.41 -16.05
N TYR A 102 -5.07 -18.57 -15.08
CA TYR A 102 -5.25 -19.83 -14.36
C TYR A 102 -6.73 -20.24 -14.27
N LYS A 103 -6.99 -21.54 -14.23
CA LYS A 103 -8.34 -22.12 -14.09
C LYS A 103 -8.71 -22.46 -12.64
N ASN A 104 -7.72 -22.83 -11.84
CA ASN A 104 -7.92 -23.39 -10.51
C ASN A 104 -7.81 -22.32 -9.41
N VAL A 105 -8.55 -21.22 -9.56
CA VAL A 105 -8.56 -20.09 -8.64
C VAL A 105 -9.66 -20.29 -7.60
N HIS A 106 -9.29 -20.36 -6.33
CA HIS A 106 -10.21 -20.35 -5.20
C HIS A 106 -10.32 -18.94 -4.63
N VAL A 107 -11.52 -18.40 -4.52
CA VAL A 107 -11.75 -17.03 -4.03
C VAL A 107 -12.31 -17.09 -2.62
N TYR A 108 -11.65 -16.41 -1.68
CA TYR A 108 -12.17 -16.15 -0.36
C TYR A 108 -12.65 -14.70 -0.27
N ASP A 109 -13.97 -14.52 -0.37
CA ASP A 109 -14.60 -13.20 -0.32
C ASP A 109 -14.76 -12.73 1.13
N VAL A 110 -14.30 -11.51 1.41
CA VAL A 110 -14.45 -10.80 2.67
C VAL A 110 -15.36 -9.61 2.46
N GLU A 111 -16.27 -9.35 3.38
CA GLU A 111 -17.13 -8.17 3.33
C GLU A 111 -16.28 -6.89 3.26
N TRP A 112 -16.58 -6.04 2.28
CA TRP A 112 -15.83 -4.80 2.05
C TRP A 112 -15.94 -3.86 3.25
N GLY A 113 -14.80 -3.45 3.81
CA GLY A 113 -14.69 -2.69 5.04
C GLY A 113 -14.37 -3.53 6.29
N LYS A 114 -14.32 -4.85 6.14
CA LYS A 114 -13.89 -5.78 7.20
C LYS A 114 -12.54 -6.41 6.89
N ALA A 115 -11.77 -6.68 7.93
CA ALA A 115 -10.55 -7.48 7.82
C ALA A 115 -10.91 -8.97 7.72
N VAL A 116 -9.95 -9.77 7.24
CA VAL A 116 -10.06 -11.23 7.25
C VAL A 116 -10.27 -11.71 8.68
N ASP A 117 -11.33 -12.49 8.90
CA ASP A 117 -11.52 -13.27 10.09
C ASP A 117 -10.64 -14.52 10.03
N ILE A 118 -9.76 -14.66 11.00
CA ILE A 118 -8.73 -15.71 10.99
C ILE A 118 -9.32 -17.11 11.16
N GLU A 119 -10.30 -17.28 12.06
CA GLU A 119 -10.91 -18.59 12.34
C GLU A 119 -11.80 -19.03 11.16
N ALA A 120 -12.54 -18.08 10.59
CA ALA A 120 -13.34 -18.34 9.39
C ALA A 120 -12.45 -18.69 8.18
N PHE A 121 -11.29 -18.02 8.02
CA PHE A 121 -10.35 -18.33 6.95
C PHE A 121 -9.69 -19.71 7.14
N GLU A 122 -9.32 -20.07 8.35
CA GLU A 122 -8.80 -21.41 8.69
C GLU A 122 -9.84 -22.49 8.36
N THR A 123 -11.10 -22.29 8.77
CA THR A 123 -12.20 -23.20 8.43
C THR A 123 -12.38 -23.33 6.91
N TYR A 124 -12.23 -22.22 6.16
CA TYR A 124 -12.31 -22.24 4.71
C TYR A 124 -11.17 -23.06 4.11
N LEU A 125 -9.92 -22.90 4.57
CA LEU A 125 -8.78 -23.71 4.08
C LEU A 125 -9.06 -25.21 4.29
N HIS A 126 -9.56 -25.62 5.44
CA HIS A 126 -9.93 -27.01 5.72
C HIS A 126 -11.08 -27.54 4.85
N SER A 127 -11.92 -26.68 4.31
CA SER A 127 -13.02 -27.08 3.41
C SER A 127 -12.58 -27.36 1.98
N LEU A 128 -11.39 -26.93 1.59
CA LEU A 128 -10.85 -27.12 0.24
C LEU A 128 -10.43 -28.58 0.03
N LYS A 129 -10.79 -29.15 -1.14
CA LYS A 129 -10.52 -30.56 -1.50
C LYS A 129 -9.22 -30.76 -2.28
N HIS A 130 -8.47 -29.69 -2.52
CA HIS A 130 -7.28 -29.68 -3.35
C HIS A 130 -6.08 -29.19 -2.53
N ASP A 131 -4.91 -29.66 -2.91
CA ASP A 131 -3.66 -29.15 -2.36
C ASP A 131 -3.45 -27.71 -2.84
N ILE A 132 -3.34 -26.79 -1.90
CA ILE A 132 -3.19 -25.35 -2.17
C ILE A 132 -1.71 -25.00 -2.27
N THR A 133 -1.29 -24.45 -3.42
CA THR A 133 0.09 -24.02 -3.65
C THR A 133 0.37 -22.65 -3.04
N ALA A 134 -0.58 -21.71 -3.10
CA ALA A 134 -0.35 -20.33 -2.65
C ALA A 134 -1.61 -19.67 -2.12
N VAL A 135 -1.43 -18.66 -1.26
CA VAL A 135 -2.45 -17.71 -0.82
C VAL A 135 -1.98 -16.30 -1.17
N PHE A 136 -2.83 -15.54 -1.87
CA PHE A 136 -2.60 -14.15 -2.26
C PHE A 136 -3.54 -13.23 -1.51
N THR A 137 -3.02 -12.15 -0.92
CA THR A 137 -3.81 -11.17 -0.17
C THR A 137 -3.21 -9.76 -0.26
N GLN A 138 -3.99 -8.75 0.11
CA GLN A 138 -3.49 -7.40 0.36
C GLN A 138 -3.10 -7.27 1.83
N PHE A 139 -2.02 -6.54 2.12
CA PHE A 139 -1.75 -6.08 3.47
C PHE A 139 -2.71 -4.94 3.83
N CYS A 140 -2.82 -3.96 2.93
CA CYS A 140 -3.78 -2.87 3.03
C CYS A 140 -4.68 -2.84 1.80
N GLU A 141 -5.97 -3.06 1.97
CA GLU A 141 -6.97 -2.87 0.92
C GLU A 141 -7.36 -1.39 0.83
N THR A 142 -6.70 -0.66 -0.05
CA THR A 142 -6.82 0.80 -0.18
C THR A 142 -8.23 1.27 -0.53
N SER A 143 -9.00 0.45 -1.23
CA SER A 143 -10.36 0.81 -1.66
C SER A 143 -11.34 0.89 -0.50
N THR A 144 -11.06 0.18 0.59
CA THR A 144 -11.87 0.12 1.81
C THR A 144 -11.17 0.73 3.02
N ALA A 145 -9.86 0.97 2.97
CA ALA A 145 -9.00 1.40 4.07
C ALA A 145 -8.82 0.33 5.17
N VAL A 146 -8.89 -0.94 4.81
CA VAL A 146 -8.68 -2.06 5.74
C VAL A 146 -7.21 -2.46 5.76
N LEU A 147 -6.66 -2.64 6.96
CA LEU A 147 -5.38 -3.30 7.22
C LEU A 147 -5.65 -4.75 7.66
N HIS A 148 -5.16 -5.72 6.91
CA HIS A 148 -5.34 -7.13 7.25
C HIS A 148 -4.30 -7.60 8.28
N PRO A 149 -4.65 -8.56 9.16
CA PRO A 149 -3.75 -9.10 10.20
C PRO A 149 -2.76 -10.12 9.60
N ILE A 150 -1.81 -9.64 8.78
CA ILE A 150 -0.89 -10.46 7.97
C ILE A 150 -0.11 -11.46 8.82
N HIS A 151 0.41 -11.03 9.98
CA HIS A 151 1.12 -11.93 10.89
C HIS A 151 0.27 -13.14 11.34
N LYS A 152 -1.02 -12.90 11.63
CA LYS A 152 -1.95 -13.99 12.02
C LYS A 152 -2.30 -14.87 10.82
N LEU A 153 -2.52 -14.27 9.66
CA LEU A 153 -2.76 -15.01 8.41
C LEU A 153 -1.59 -15.91 8.06
N GLY A 154 -0.37 -15.38 8.09
CA GLY A 154 0.84 -16.16 7.82
C GLY A 154 0.98 -17.36 8.77
N LYS A 155 0.70 -17.17 10.07
CA LYS A 155 0.71 -18.27 11.04
C LYS A 155 -0.31 -19.36 10.73
N VAL A 156 -1.56 -19.01 10.44
CA VAL A 156 -2.62 -19.97 10.13
C VAL A 156 -2.32 -20.71 8.83
N ILE A 157 -1.86 -20.01 7.79
CA ILE A 157 -1.47 -20.62 6.51
C ILE A 157 -0.37 -21.67 6.72
N LYS A 158 0.68 -21.32 7.48
CA LYS A 158 1.80 -22.25 7.73
C LYS A 158 1.46 -23.37 8.71
N ALA A 159 0.55 -23.14 9.64
CA ALA A 159 0.02 -24.19 10.51
C ALA A 159 -0.83 -25.19 9.73
N PHE A 160 -1.62 -24.72 8.76
CA PHE A 160 -2.40 -25.59 7.87
C PHE A 160 -1.50 -26.42 6.94
N ASN A 161 -0.57 -25.77 6.23
CA ASN A 161 0.42 -26.46 5.42
C ASN A 161 1.66 -25.56 5.21
N GLN A 162 2.83 -26.04 5.64
CA GLN A 162 4.13 -25.33 5.52
C GLN A 162 4.52 -25.04 4.06
N ASP A 163 4.04 -25.84 3.11
CA ASP A 163 4.42 -25.74 1.70
C ASP A 163 3.64 -24.67 0.94
N ILE A 164 2.58 -24.12 1.51
CA ILE A 164 1.84 -23.02 0.89
C ILE A 164 2.70 -21.76 0.82
N TYR A 165 2.77 -21.13 -0.35
CA TYR A 165 3.41 -19.84 -0.53
C TYR A 165 2.46 -18.73 -0.12
N PHE A 166 2.92 -17.83 0.76
CA PHE A 166 2.15 -16.66 1.18
C PHE A 166 2.65 -15.42 0.46
N VAL A 167 1.81 -14.83 -0.39
CA VAL A 167 2.12 -13.69 -1.26
C VAL A 167 1.27 -12.49 -0.85
N VAL A 168 1.94 -11.39 -0.52
CA VAL A 168 1.31 -10.21 0.07
C VAL A 168 1.51 -8.97 -0.81
N ASP A 169 0.41 -8.32 -1.16
CA ASP A 169 0.39 -6.98 -1.77
C ASP A 169 0.50 -5.91 -0.67
N GLY A 170 1.67 -5.31 -0.55
CA GLY A 170 1.95 -4.20 0.34
C GLY A 170 1.99 -2.83 -0.35
N VAL A 171 1.48 -2.71 -1.59
CA VAL A 171 1.57 -1.49 -2.41
C VAL A 171 1.17 -0.23 -1.65
N SER A 172 0.12 -0.29 -0.85
CA SER A 172 -0.43 0.91 -0.19
C SER A 172 0.16 1.22 1.17
N CYS A 173 0.92 0.31 1.77
CA CYS A 173 1.33 0.47 3.17
C CYS A 173 2.82 0.26 3.44
N ILE A 174 3.60 -0.34 2.52
CA ILE A 174 5.05 -0.49 2.72
C ILE A 174 5.70 0.88 2.80
N GLY A 175 6.48 1.09 3.87
CA GLY A 175 6.99 2.40 4.30
C GLY A 175 6.20 3.05 5.42
N ALA A 176 5.02 2.49 5.79
CA ALA A 176 4.14 2.99 6.85
C ALA A 176 3.66 1.90 7.84
N VAL A 177 4.15 0.68 7.68
CA VAL A 177 3.86 -0.46 8.57
C VAL A 177 5.14 -1.18 8.94
N ASP A 178 5.15 -1.79 10.12
CA ASP A 178 6.16 -2.76 10.48
C ASP A 178 5.87 -4.10 9.79
N VAL A 179 6.85 -4.64 9.09
CA VAL A 179 6.79 -5.92 8.40
C VAL A 179 8.12 -6.64 8.48
N ASP A 180 8.07 -7.96 8.60
CA ASP A 180 9.25 -8.83 8.54
C ASP A 180 8.85 -10.13 7.86
N LEU A 181 9.52 -10.48 6.75
CA LEU A 181 9.14 -11.62 5.94
C LEU A 181 9.19 -12.95 6.73
N GLU A 182 10.21 -13.13 7.60
CA GLU A 182 10.38 -14.34 8.39
C GLU A 182 9.33 -14.41 9.51
N ARG A 183 9.22 -13.34 10.31
CA ARG A 183 8.26 -13.24 11.43
C ARG A 183 6.81 -13.41 10.96
N ASP A 184 6.48 -12.81 9.82
CA ASP A 184 5.11 -12.76 9.29
C ASP A 184 4.81 -13.93 8.34
N ASN A 185 5.77 -14.84 8.14
CA ASN A 185 5.69 -16.01 7.23
C ASN A 185 5.37 -15.64 5.77
N ILE A 186 5.85 -14.50 5.30
CA ILE A 186 5.65 -14.01 3.95
C ILE A 186 6.73 -14.60 3.03
N ASP A 187 6.32 -15.23 1.93
CA ASP A 187 7.26 -15.72 0.93
C ASP A 187 7.59 -14.66 -0.11
N VAL A 188 6.60 -13.86 -0.52
CA VAL A 188 6.76 -12.75 -1.46
C VAL A 188 5.95 -11.55 -1.00
N LEU A 189 6.61 -10.39 -0.92
CA LEU A 189 6.00 -9.10 -0.61
C LEU A 189 6.23 -8.14 -1.77
N VAL A 190 5.15 -7.58 -2.32
CA VAL A 190 5.25 -6.65 -3.45
C VAL A 190 4.79 -5.25 -3.08
N SER A 191 5.38 -4.23 -3.73
CA SER A 191 4.99 -2.84 -3.52
C SER A 191 5.15 -1.97 -4.78
N GLY A 192 4.71 -0.71 -4.71
CA GLY A 192 4.83 0.29 -5.77
C GLY A 192 5.35 1.62 -5.26
N SER A 193 6.00 2.38 -6.14
CA SER A 193 6.75 3.59 -5.78
C SER A 193 5.91 4.76 -5.26
N GLN A 194 4.70 4.95 -5.81
CA GLN A 194 3.88 6.17 -5.68
C GLN A 194 2.95 6.19 -4.45
N LYS A 195 3.30 5.47 -3.41
CA LYS A 195 2.52 5.32 -2.17
C LYS A 195 3.34 5.83 -0.97
N ALA A 196 3.37 5.11 0.14
CA ALA A 196 4.12 5.54 1.32
C ALA A 196 5.64 5.69 1.10
N LEU A 197 6.17 5.13 0.00
CA LEU A 197 7.55 5.35 -0.42
C LEU A 197 7.80 6.74 -1.05
N MET A 198 6.78 7.59 -1.20
CA MET A 198 6.87 9.00 -1.63
C MET A 198 7.56 9.23 -2.99
N LEU A 199 7.74 8.19 -3.80
CA LEU A 199 8.36 8.28 -5.11
C LEU A 199 7.32 8.59 -6.20
N PRO A 200 7.70 9.17 -7.34
CA PRO A 200 6.82 9.18 -8.50
C PRO A 200 6.42 7.77 -8.95
N PRO A 201 5.27 7.61 -9.65
CA PRO A 201 4.94 6.36 -10.33
C PRO A 201 6.05 5.96 -11.31
N GLY A 202 6.37 4.66 -11.40
CA GLY A 202 7.32 4.16 -12.39
C GLY A 202 8.25 3.05 -11.88
N LEU A 203 8.29 2.77 -10.58
CA LEU A 203 8.93 1.59 -10.03
C LEU A 203 7.95 0.69 -9.29
N SER A 204 8.27 -0.57 -9.27
CA SER A 204 7.68 -1.56 -8.40
C SER A 204 8.75 -2.45 -7.77
N PHE A 205 8.41 -3.10 -6.65
CA PHE A 205 9.36 -3.76 -5.77
C PHE A 205 8.88 -5.16 -5.43
N VAL A 206 9.84 -6.10 -5.35
CA VAL A 206 9.58 -7.47 -4.92
C VAL A 206 10.61 -7.85 -3.86
N ALA A 207 10.16 -8.06 -2.63
CA ALA A 207 10.93 -8.73 -1.59
C ALA A 207 10.51 -10.21 -1.54
N TYR A 208 11.45 -11.09 -1.23
CA TYR A 208 11.26 -12.54 -1.30
C TYR A 208 12.16 -13.24 -0.28
N ASN A 209 11.73 -14.43 0.16
CA ASN A 209 12.58 -15.33 0.96
C ASN A 209 13.28 -16.36 0.06
N HIS A 210 14.18 -17.16 0.65
CA HIS A 210 14.93 -18.18 -0.10
C HIS A 210 14.00 -19.23 -0.73
N ARG A 211 12.93 -19.62 -0.05
CA ARG A 211 11.99 -20.62 -0.56
C ARG A 211 11.26 -20.13 -1.82
N ALA A 212 10.85 -18.85 -1.84
CA ALA A 212 10.25 -18.23 -3.03
C ALA A 212 11.25 -18.16 -4.20
N GLN A 213 12.52 -17.84 -3.91
CA GLN A 213 13.57 -17.82 -4.94
C GLN A 213 13.72 -19.18 -5.65
N GLU A 214 13.76 -20.29 -4.90
CA GLU A 214 13.81 -21.62 -5.49
C GLU A 214 12.53 -21.94 -6.30
N ARG A 215 11.38 -21.48 -5.80
CA ARG A 215 10.12 -21.63 -6.54
C ARG A 215 10.13 -20.88 -7.87
N PHE A 216 10.68 -19.66 -7.94
CA PHE A 216 10.80 -18.88 -9.18
C PHE A 216 11.53 -19.65 -10.27
N LYS A 217 12.58 -20.44 -9.91
CA LYS A 217 13.33 -21.30 -10.84
C LYS A 217 12.51 -22.50 -11.32
N ALA A 218 11.66 -23.06 -10.45
CA ALA A 218 10.91 -24.28 -10.72
C ALA A 218 9.63 -24.07 -11.53
N VAL A 219 9.02 -22.86 -11.47
CA VAL A 219 7.75 -22.57 -12.13
C VAL A 219 7.89 -22.52 -13.65
N LYS A 220 6.98 -23.19 -14.36
CA LYS A 220 6.98 -23.34 -15.82
C LYS A 220 6.06 -22.34 -16.54
N THR A 221 5.27 -21.56 -15.83
CA THR A 221 4.36 -20.55 -16.41
C THR A 221 5.13 -19.60 -17.32
N PRO A 222 4.72 -19.41 -18.59
CA PRO A 222 5.41 -18.55 -19.55
C PRO A 222 5.43 -17.09 -19.09
N ARG A 223 6.62 -16.47 -19.11
CA ARG A 223 6.84 -15.08 -18.75
C ARG A 223 8.16 -14.58 -19.32
N PHE A 224 8.25 -13.32 -19.72
CA PHE A 224 9.48 -12.75 -20.27
C PHE A 224 9.96 -11.55 -19.47
N TYR A 225 9.23 -10.40 -19.52
CA TYR A 225 9.58 -9.19 -18.78
C TYR A 225 9.40 -9.37 -17.28
N LEU A 226 8.36 -10.11 -16.87
CA LEU A 226 8.01 -10.39 -15.48
C LEU A 226 8.69 -11.65 -14.92
N ASN A 227 9.75 -12.15 -15.56
CA ASN A 227 10.52 -13.29 -15.07
C ASN A 227 11.48 -12.86 -13.95
N LEU A 228 11.11 -13.10 -12.70
CA LEU A 228 11.87 -12.69 -11.52
C LEU A 228 13.26 -13.36 -11.43
N ASN A 229 13.49 -14.51 -12.09
CA ASN A 229 14.83 -15.09 -12.16
C ASN A 229 15.82 -14.15 -12.88
N LYS A 230 15.40 -13.49 -13.96
CA LYS A 230 16.26 -12.52 -14.66
C LYS A 230 16.64 -11.33 -13.77
N TYR A 231 15.68 -10.86 -12.93
CA TYR A 231 15.93 -9.80 -11.97
C TYR A 231 16.87 -10.29 -10.85
N PHE A 232 16.69 -11.52 -10.38
CA PHE A 232 17.57 -12.12 -9.39
C PHE A 232 19.02 -12.19 -9.90
N ASP A 233 19.23 -12.76 -11.09
CA ASP A 233 20.55 -12.91 -11.69
C ASP A 233 21.25 -11.55 -11.90
N SER A 234 20.47 -10.51 -12.22
CA SER A 234 21.01 -9.16 -12.44
C SER A 234 21.33 -8.41 -11.13
N ILE A 235 20.51 -8.60 -10.09
CA ILE A 235 20.68 -7.90 -8.80
C ILE A 235 21.93 -8.36 -8.06
N GLU A 236 22.37 -9.61 -8.28
CA GLU A 236 23.64 -10.12 -7.75
C GLU A 236 24.85 -9.36 -8.31
N GLN A 237 24.69 -8.79 -9.50
CA GLN A 237 25.70 -7.96 -10.20
C GLN A 237 25.40 -6.46 -10.04
N ASN A 238 24.60 -6.05 -9.09
CA ASN A 238 24.14 -4.67 -8.89
C ASN A 238 23.54 -4.03 -10.17
N SER A 239 22.84 -4.80 -10.97
CA SER A 239 22.32 -4.40 -12.28
C SER A 239 20.83 -4.75 -12.43
N THR A 240 20.29 -4.55 -13.63
CA THR A 240 18.90 -4.88 -14.00
C THR A 240 18.88 -5.62 -15.33
N PRO A 241 17.92 -6.55 -15.56
CA PRO A 241 17.88 -7.33 -16.80
C PRO A 241 17.50 -6.49 -18.02
N PHE A 242 16.78 -5.39 -17.80
CA PHE A 242 16.31 -4.46 -18.83
C PHE A 242 16.71 -3.03 -18.45
N THR A 243 16.66 -2.09 -19.39
CA THR A 243 16.99 -0.68 -19.14
C THR A 243 16.14 -0.10 -18.01
N PRO A 244 16.74 0.35 -16.88
CA PRO A 244 16.01 0.86 -15.73
C PRO A 244 15.68 2.34 -15.86
N ASN A 245 14.77 2.81 -15.04
CA ASN A 245 14.59 4.23 -14.79
C ASN A 245 15.66 4.71 -13.77
N ILE A 246 16.80 5.18 -14.27
CA ILE A 246 17.97 5.58 -13.46
C ILE A 246 17.62 6.71 -12.48
N GLY A 247 16.84 7.70 -12.92
CA GLY A 247 16.40 8.79 -12.05
C GLY A 247 15.61 8.29 -10.85
N LEU A 248 14.72 7.31 -11.06
CA LEU A 248 13.96 6.71 -9.96
C LEU A 248 14.80 5.81 -9.05
N PHE A 249 15.89 5.18 -9.52
CA PHE A 249 16.86 4.50 -8.63
C PHE A 249 17.54 5.50 -7.69
N ARG A 250 17.97 6.65 -8.20
CA ARG A 250 18.50 7.74 -7.35
C ARG A 250 17.45 8.27 -6.37
N ALA A 251 16.19 8.35 -6.82
CA ALA A 251 15.07 8.74 -5.96
C ALA A 251 14.87 7.74 -4.80
N VAL A 252 15.08 6.43 -5.00
CA VAL A 252 15.07 5.43 -3.92
C VAL A 252 16.16 5.74 -2.87
N ASN A 253 17.35 6.12 -3.30
CA ASN A 253 18.45 6.48 -2.38
C ASN A 253 18.13 7.78 -1.62
N ALA A 254 17.54 8.77 -2.28
CA ALA A 254 17.06 9.99 -1.62
C ALA A 254 15.95 9.71 -0.61
N TYR A 255 15.00 8.84 -0.94
CA TYR A 255 13.96 8.36 -0.01
C TYR A 255 14.58 7.70 1.23
N ALA A 256 15.55 6.81 1.04
CA ALA A 256 16.24 6.16 2.15
C ALA A 256 16.95 7.14 3.08
N ALA A 257 17.56 8.19 2.52
CA ALA A 257 18.18 9.26 3.32
C ALA A 257 17.15 10.04 4.16
N LEU A 258 15.95 10.31 3.60
CA LEU A 258 14.85 10.94 4.34
C LEU A 258 14.37 10.04 5.48
N ILE A 259 14.14 8.76 5.22
CA ILE A 259 13.70 7.80 6.24
C ILE A 259 14.76 7.60 7.33
N LYS A 260 16.04 7.60 6.97
CA LYS A 260 17.14 7.55 7.96
C LYS A 260 17.14 8.79 8.85
N LYS A 261 16.86 9.97 8.30
CA LYS A 261 16.79 11.24 9.04
C LYS A 261 15.60 11.28 10.00
N GLU A 262 14.43 10.84 9.57
CA GLU A 262 13.22 10.76 10.40
C GLU A 262 13.32 9.60 11.43
N GLY A 263 13.95 8.51 11.05
CA GLY A 263 13.91 7.21 11.74
C GLY A 263 12.72 6.37 11.26
N PHE A 264 12.96 5.13 10.81
CA PHE A 264 11.89 4.30 10.22
C PHE A 264 10.73 4.05 11.20
N ASN A 265 11.04 3.78 12.47
CA ASN A 265 10.00 3.61 13.49
C ASN A 265 9.19 4.90 13.72
N ASN A 266 9.83 6.05 13.67
CA ASN A 266 9.13 7.35 13.77
C ASN A 266 8.24 7.59 12.55
N THR A 267 8.69 7.20 11.36
CA THR A 267 7.86 7.27 10.14
C THR A 267 6.61 6.42 10.28
N ILE A 268 6.74 5.18 10.75
CA ILE A 268 5.59 4.29 11.03
C ILE A 268 4.68 4.95 12.07
N HIS A 269 5.24 5.36 13.21
CA HIS A 269 4.51 5.97 14.31
C HIS A 269 3.70 7.20 13.85
N ARG A 270 4.30 8.10 13.07
CA ARG A 270 3.62 9.27 12.49
C ARG A 270 2.40 8.89 11.66
N HIS A 271 2.47 7.83 10.87
CA HIS A 271 1.34 7.35 10.08
C HIS A 271 0.17 6.86 10.96
N TYR A 272 0.47 6.14 12.04
CA TYR A 272 -0.54 5.67 12.99
C TYR A 272 -1.14 6.84 13.77
N LEU A 273 -0.33 7.78 14.21
CA LEU A 273 -0.77 8.98 14.92
C LEU A 273 -1.73 9.83 14.07
N ILE A 274 -1.36 10.09 12.83
CA ILE A 274 -2.20 10.81 11.86
C ILE A 274 -3.53 10.05 11.62
N ARG A 275 -3.47 8.74 11.44
CA ARG A 275 -4.66 7.89 11.32
C ARG A 275 -5.61 8.09 12.49
N ASP A 276 -5.08 7.97 13.70
CA ASP A 276 -5.91 8.00 14.91
C ASP A 276 -6.52 9.38 15.13
N GLY A 277 -5.75 10.45 14.97
CA GLY A 277 -6.25 11.82 15.01
C GLY A 277 -7.33 12.10 13.97
N LEU A 278 -7.13 11.65 12.71
CA LEU A 278 -8.14 11.83 11.66
C LEU A 278 -9.42 11.04 11.96
N ARG A 279 -9.33 9.82 12.47
CA ARG A 279 -10.48 9.00 12.81
C ARG A 279 -11.31 9.62 13.93
N GLU A 280 -10.70 10.13 14.99
CA GLU A 280 -11.39 10.85 16.07
C GLU A 280 -12.03 12.15 15.56
N SER A 281 -11.35 12.87 14.68
CA SER A 281 -11.90 14.07 14.03
C SER A 281 -13.16 13.77 13.22
N LEU A 282 -13.16 12.70 12.40
CA LEU A 282 -14.31 12.32 11.59
C LEU A 282 -15.50 11.89 12.46
N LYS A 283 -15.26 11.18 13.57
CA LYS A 283 -16.31 10.85 14.56
C LYS A 283 -16.93 12.13 15.17
N ALA A 284 -16.12 13.15 15.51
CA ALA A 284 -16.58 14.40 16.03
C ALA A 284 -17.43 15.24 15.04
N LEU A 285 -17.33 14.91 13.74
CA LEU A 285 -18.14 15.48 12.66
C LEU A 285 -19.40 14.64 12.33
N ASP A 286 -19.76 13.66 13.16
CA ASP A 286 -20.85 12.71 12.92
C ASP A 286 -20.71 12.00 11.56
N LEU A 287 -19.46 11.71 11.13
CA LEU A 287 -19.16 10.95 9.94
C LEU A 287 -18.84 9.49 10.31
N LYS A 288 -19.56 8.53 9.72
CA LYS A 288 -19.37 7.11 10.00
C LYS A 288 -18.10 6.62 9.33
N LEU A 289 -17.24 5.92 10.07
CA LEU A 289 -16.08 5.23 9.53
C LEU A 289 -16.50 3.93 8.87
N LEU A 290 -15.98 3.63 7.67
CA LEU A 290 -16.24 2.34 7.01
C LEU A 290 -15.57 1.20 7.80
N VAL A 291 -14.31 1.40 8.21
CA VAL A 291 -13.57 0.47 9.08
C VAL A 291 -13.79 0.89 10.52
N THR A 292 -14.67 0.19 11.23
CA THR A 292 -15.07 0.58 12.60
C THR A 292 -14.02 0.20 13.66
N LYS A 293 -13.29 -0.90 13.46
CA LYS A 293 -12.30 -1.41 14.41
C LYS A 293 -10.92 -0.77 14.15
N ASP A 294 -10.40 0.00 15.10
CA ASP A 294 -9.15 0.76 14.94
C ASP A 294 -7.94 -0.14 14.64
N SER A 295 -7.88 -1.35 15.23
CA SER A 295 -6.80 -2.31 14.96
C SER A 295 -6.75 -2.84 13.51
N TYR A 296 -7.81 -2.64 12.75
CA TYR A 296 -7.90 -3.01 11.32
C TYR A 296 -7.98 -1.79 10.40
N ALA A 297 -7.81 -0.59 10.95
CA ALA A 297 -7.76 0.63 10.16
C ALA A 297 -6.35 0.82 9.55
N SER A 298 -6.33 1.14 8.26
CA SER A 298 -5.08 1.42 7.53
C SER A 298 -4.36 2.65 8.10
N PRO A 299 -3.03 2.60 8.29
CA PRO A 299 -2.24 3.77 8.68
C PRO A 299 -2.00 4.74 7.51
N THR A 300 -2.45 4.44 6.30
CA THR A 300 -2.14 5.21 5.09
C THR A 300 -3.35 5.84 4.42
N VAL A 301 -4.54 5.38 4.75
CA VAL A 301 -5.80 5.90 4.20
C VAL A 301 -6.93 5.69 5.19
N THR A 302 -7.82 6.67 5.31
CA THR A 302 -9.04 6.59 6.12
C THR A 302 -10.27 6.78 5.23
N SER A 303 -11.24 5.88 5.34
CA SER A 303 -12.50 5.90 4.62
C SER A 303 -13.67 6.23 5.54
N PHE A 304 -14.57 7.10 5.06
CA PHE A 304 -15.76 7.49 5.81
C PHE A 304 -16.98 7.57 4.88
N ILE A 305 -18.15 7.47 5.49
CA ILE A 305 -19.45 7.42 4.83
C ILE A 305 -20.18 8.72 5.16
N PRO A 306 -20.36 9.65 4.19
CA PRO A 306 -21.27 10.79 4.31
C PRO A 306 -22.71 10.32 4.51
N HIS A 307 -23.61 11.18 4.99
CA HIS A 307 -25.01 10.80 5.28
C HIS A 307 -25.76 10.36 4.02
N ASP A 308 -25.49 11.01 2.88
CA ASP A 308 -26.08 10.68 1.60
C ASP A 308 -25.15 11.05 0.42
N LYS A 309 -25.62 10.84 -0.81
CA LYS A 309 -24.86 11.15 -2.03
C LYS A 309 -24.70 12.64 -2.28
N ASP A 310 -25.63 13.46 -1.84
CA ASP A 310 -25.58 14.91 -2.02
C ASP A 310 -24.53 15.50 -1.10
N GLU A 311 -24.47 15.07 0.15
CA GLU A 311 -23.41 15.43 1.10
C GLU A 311 -22.03 14.96 0.61
N LEU A 312 -21.92 13.72 0.12
CA LEU A 312 -20.70 13.20 -0.48
C LEU A 312 -20.19 14.10 -1.61
N THR A 313 -21.09 14.47 -2.52
CA THR A 313 -20.77 15.32 -3.66
C THR A 313 -20.38 16.71 -3.21
N TYR A 314 -21.14 17.28 -2.26
CA TYR A 314 -20.88 18.61 -1.71
C TYR A 314 -19.53 18.69 -0.98
N ILE A 315 -19.21 17.74 -0.11
CA ILE A 315 -17.90 17.66 0.57
C ILE A 315 -16.78 17.63 -0.47
N LYS A 316 -16.84 16.68 -1.40
CA LYS A 316 -15.75 16.45 -2.37
C LYS A 316 -15.55 17.65 -3.30
N SER A 317 -16.63 18.24 -3.82
CA SER A 317 -16.55 19.39 -4.72
C SER A 317 -16.08 20.66 -3.99
N THR A 318 -16.56 20.91 -2.77
CA THR A 318 -16.22 22.09 -2.00
C THR A 318 -14.79 22.05 -1.48
N LEU A 319 -14.28 20.88 -1.03
CA LEU A 319 -12.86 20.71 -0.71
C LEU A 319 -11.98 21.12 -1.89
N LYS A 320 -12.32 20.68 -3.11
CA LYS A 320 -11.54 21.02 -4.30
C LYS A 320 -11.70 22.48 -4.71
N SER A 321 -12.93 22.98 -4.81
CA SER A 321 -13.19 24.30 -5.38
C SER A 321 -12.87 25.47 -4.44
N ARG A 322 -13.13 25.30 -3.12
CA ARG A 322 -12.94 26.37 -2.12
C ARG A 322 -11.58 26.31 -1.44
N PHE A 323 -11.04 25.09 -1.20
CA PHE A 323 -9.83 24.90 -0.38
C PHE A 323 -8.66 24.33 -1.17
N ASN A 324 -8.82 23.99 -2.46
CA ASN A 324 -7.84 23.32 -3.31
C ASN A 324 -7.30 21.99 -2.71
N ILE A 325 -8.13 21.30 -1.91
CA ILE A 325 -7.83 20.01 -1.32
C ILE A 325 -8.44 18.89 -2.19
N THR A 326 -7.63 17.89 -2.57
CA THR A 326 -8.08 16.76 -3.38
C THR A 326 -8.07 15.48 -2.56
N ILE A 327 -9.26 14.88 -2.37
CA ILE A 327 -9.47 13.56 -1.77
C ILE A 327 -10.09 12.59 -2.77
N ALA A 328 -10.09 11.29 -2.44
CA ALA A 328 -10.64 10.26 -3.33
C ALA A 328 -12.06 9.83 -2.94
N GLY A 329 -12.85 9.43 -3.94
CA GLY A 329 -14.12 8.72 -3.73
C GLY A 329 -13.93 7.20 -3.59
N GLY A 330 -15.01 6.47 -3.37
CA GLY A 330 -15.04 5.01 -3.39
C GLY A 330 -14.76 4.42 -4.76
N GLN A 331 -14.41 3.13 -4.79
CA GLN A 331 -14.16 2.34 -6.00
C GLN A 331 -15.04 1.09 -6.01
N GLY A 332 -15.28 0.51 -7.19
CA GLY A 332 -16.09 -0.70 -7.34
C GLY A 332 -17.46 -0.56 -6.67
N LYS A 333 -17.79 -1.49 -5.78
CA LYS A 333 -19.06 -1.54 -5.03
C LYS A 333 -19.30 -0.31 -4.13
N LEU A 334 -18.23 0.41 -3.74
CA LEU A 334 -18.31 1.59 -2.86
C LEU A 334 -18.29 2.93 -3.62
N LYS A 335 -18.35 2.91 -4.97
CA LYS A 335 -18.42 4.12 -5.78
C LYS A 335 -19.68 4.92 -5.44
N GLY A 336 -19.51 6.20 -5.09
CA GLY A 336 -20.61 7.10 -4.69
C GLY A 336 -21.19 6.82 -3.30
N THR A 337 -20.50 6.02 -2.48
CA THR A 337 -20.96 5.70 -1.11
C THR A 337 -20.00 6.23 -0.05
N ILE A 338 -18.69 6.22 -0.33
CA ILE A 338 -17.64 6.64 0.61
C ILE A 338 -16.73 7.71 0.03
N LEU A 339 -16.07 8.43 0.92
CA LEU A 339 -14.89 9.26 0.65
C LEU A 339 -13.67 8.68 1.35
N ARG A 340 -12.49 8.93 0.78
CA ARG A 340 -11.20 8.46 1.31
C ARG A 340 -10.21 9.61 1.38
N ILE A 341 -9.59 9.77 2.53
CA ILE A 341 -8.47 10.68 2.74
C ILE A 341 -7.20 9.84 2.82
N GLY A 342 -6.28 10.05 1.87
CA GLY A 342 -4.94 9.46 1.91
C GLY A 342 -4.05 10.32 2.82
N HIS A 343 -3.32 9.66 3.70
CA HIS A 343 -2.41 10.30 4.65
C HIS A 343 -1.07 9.58 4.74
N MET A 344 -0.60 9.10 3.58
CA MET A 344 0.66 8.36 3.44
C MET A 344 1.80 9.22 2.91
N GLY A 345 3.02 8.81 3.22
CA GLY A 345 4.23 9.42 2.70
C GLY A 345 4.57 10.76 3.35
N LYS A 346 4.73 11.83 2.56
CA LYS A 346 5.12 13.17 3.00
C LYS A 346 4.04 13.87 3.86
N VAL A 347 2.82 13.34 3.95
CA VAL A 347 1.71 13.97 4.66
C VAL A 347 2.06 14.17 6.14
N SER A 348 1.95 15.40 6.59
CA SER A 348 2.18 15.83 7.98
C SER A 348 0.88 15.93 8.79
N PRO A 349 0.95 15.98 10.14
CA PRO A 349 -0.21 16.29 10.97
C PRO A 349 -0.89 17.61 10.59
N PHE A 350 -0.14 18.65 10.17
CA PHE A 350 -0.69 19.93 9.77
C PHE A 350 -1.46 19.88 8.45
N ASP A 351 -1.06 19.03 7.51
CA ASP A 351 -1.82 18.79 6.28
C ASP A 351 -3.20 18.20 6.60
N ILE A 352 -3.26 17.29 7.56
CA ILE A 352 -4.51 16.68 8.01
C ILE A 352 -5.35 17.65 8.83
N LEU A 353 -4.73 18.46 9.68
CA LEU A 353 -5.45 19.53 10.40
C LEU A 353 -6.12 20.51 9.43
N SER A 354 -5.48 20.82 8.30
CA SER A 354 -6.06 21.66 7.24
C SER A 354 -7.33 21.04 6.63
N VAL A 355 -7.33 19.74 6.30
CA VAL A 355 -8.55 19.10 5.77
C VAL A 355 -9.62 18.93 6.83
N VAL A 356 -9.25 18.66 8.09
CA VAL A 356 -10.20 18.56 9.21
C VAL A 356 -10.91 19.90 9.41
N SER A 357 -10.16 21.01 9.46
CA SER A 357 -10.73 22.36 9.57
C SER A 357 -11.64 22.71 8.37
N ALA A 358 -11.22 22.34 7.15
CA ALA A 358 -12.07 22.53 5.97
C ALA A 358 -13.38 21.72 6.06
N LEU A 359 -13.34 20.49 6.57
CA LEU A 359 -14.53 19.66 6.78
C LEU A 359 -15.48 20.26 7.83
N GLU A 360 -14.95 20.84 8.92
CA GLU A 360 -15.78 21.59 9.91
C GLU A 360 -16.57 22.71 9.26
N ILE A 361 -15.91 23.51 8.42
CA ILE A 361 -16.55 24.63 7.71
C ILE A 361 -17.61 24.10 6.73
N ILE A 362 -17.25 23.11 5.92
CA ILE A 362 -18.13 22.51 4.89
C ILE A 362 -19.39 21.92 5.52
N LEU A 363 -19.24 21.14 6.59
CA LEU A 363 -20.36 20.48 7.25
C LEU A 363 -21.22 21.47 8.05
N THR A 364 -20.61 22.51 8.64
CA THR A 364 -21.36 23.61 9.28
C THR A 364 -22.23 24.32 8.24
N ASP A 365 -21.67 24.64 7.06
CA ASP A 365 -22.39 25.29 5.97
C ASP A 365 -23.50 24.38 5.40
N TYR A 366 -23.24 23.08 5.24
CA TYR A 366 -24.17 22.14 4.63
C TYR A 366 -25.31 21.73 5.59
N ARG A 367 -24.96 21.25 6.79
CA ARG A 367 -25.91 20.71 7.77
C ARG A 367 -26.62 21.74 8.64
N LYS A 368 -26.17 23.01 8.60
CA LYS A 368 -26.64 24.10 9.48
C LYS A 368 -26.49 23.81 10.97
N VAL A 369 -25.47 23.03 11.32
CA VAL A 369 -25.05 22.67 12.68
C VAL A 369 -23.62 23.14 12.88
N ASN A 370 -23.32 23.78 14.01
CA ASN A 370 -21.99 24.28 14.28
C ASN A 370 -21.00 23.14 14.63
N TYR A 371 -20.06 22.87 13.74
CA TYR A 371 -18.96 21.92 13.92
C TYR A 371 -17.60 22.62 14.17
N ILE A 372 -17.54 23.95 14.06
CA ILE A 372 -16.27 24.69 14.16
C ILE A 372 -15.57 24.42 15.50
N GLY A 373 -14.32 23.99 15.42
CA GLY A 373 -13.46 23.69 16.56
C GLY A 373 -13.65 22.28 17.17
N LYS A 374 -14.68 21.53 16.77
CA LYS A 374 -14.98 20.21 17.38
C LYS A 374 -14.00 19.13 16.93
N ALA A 375 -13.78 19.01 15.63
CA ALA A 375 -12.92 17.97 15.05
C ALA A 375 -11.44 18.34 15.16
N THR A 376 -11.11 19.61 14.97
CA THR A 376 -9.74 20.12 15.15
C THR A 376 -9.27 19.95 16.59
N LEU A 377 -10.14 20.15 17.59
CA LEU A 377 -9.82 19.85 18.99
C LEU A 377 -9.47 18.37 19.17
N LYS A 378 -10.31 17.45 18.64
CA LYS A 378 -10.06 15.99 18.75
C LYS A 378 -8.76 15.56 18.08
N PHE A 379 -8.46 16.12 16.92
CA PHE A 379 -7.18 15.87 16.26
C PHE A 379 -6.00 16.31 17.13
N THR A 380 -6.08 17.52 17.70
CA THR A 380 -5.01 18.12 18.50
C THR A 380 -4.80 17.36 19.80
N GLU A 381 -5.87 16.90 20.47
CA GLU A 381 -5.80 16.05 21.66
C GLU A 381 -4.98 14.78 21.39
N VAL A 382 -5.21 14.09 20.26
CA VAL A 382 -4.45 12.87 19.88
C VAL A 382 -2.98 13.19 19.66
N ILE A 383 -2.67 14.27 18.91
CA ILE A 383 -1.27 14.65 18.63
C ILE A 383 -0.52 15.08 19.88
N GLN A 384 -1.19 15.79 20.82
CA GLN A 384 -0.57 16.31 22.04
C GLN A 384 -0.15 15.17 23.00
N HIS A 385 -0.92 14.08 23.07
CA HIS A 385 -0.62 12.97 23.97
C HIS A 385 0.63 12.20 23.58
N ASP A 386 1.19 12.47 22.42
CA ASP A 386 2.28 11.71 21.81
C ASP A 386 3.54 12.58 21.57
N ALA A 387 3.48 13.87 21.88
CA ALA A 387 4.58 14.82 21.88
C ALA A 387 5.20 14.88 23.27
#